data_549bb121a45a088ab0a7c888e95cf300
#
_entry.id   549bb121a45a088ab0a7c888e95cf300
#
_cell.length_a   1.000
_cell.length_b   1.000
_cell.length_c   1.000
_cell.angle_alpha   90.00
_cell.angle_beta   90.00
_cell.angle_gamma   90.00
#
_symmetry.space_group_name_H-M   'P 1'
#
loop_
_entity.id
_entity.type
_entity.pdbx_description
1 polymer ?
#
loop_
_entity_poly.entity_id
_entity_poly.type
_entity_poly.pdbx_seq_one_letter_code
_entity_poly.pdbx_strand_id
1 'polypeptide(L)'
;GLRPATLRLLAGLGIAALLAAIAFELAGLTGLPGRSGAEYSDFDMFHTVARLALAGRIAEAYDLQAMLAAQIELGGVPRPMTWTYPPPFDLLLAPLGWLGRDAAYLLFAGGGLALYLAALARLAGPYFGLVLVGALPAALMSVRTGQNGCLTGALIALACLAALRGREGRAG
;
A
#
# COMPACT_ATOMS: atom_id res chain seq x y z
N GLY A 1 4.15 11.26 -31.67
CA GLY A 1 4.21 10.57 -30.39
C GLY A 1 5.41 11.03 -29.56
N LEU A 2 5.39 10.81 -28.25
CA LEU A 2 6.53 11.13 -27.36
C LEU A 2 7.74 10.26 -27.72
N ARG A 3 8.95 10.83 -27.60
CA ARG A 3 10.20 10.10 -27.86
C ARG A 3 10.42 9.03 -26.79
N PRO A 4 10.98 7.85 -27.13
CA PRO A 4 11.25 6.78 -26.14
C PRO A 4 12.11 7.24 -24.96
N ALA A 5 13.06 8.15 -25.17
CA ALA A 5 13.87 8.73 -24.11
C ALA A 5 13.01 9.54 -23.11
N THR A 6 12.04 10.32 -23.59
CA THR A 6 11.10 11.07 -22.75
C THR A 6 10.25 10.14 -21.89
N LEU A 7 9.74 9.04 -22.47
CA LEU A 7 8.95 8.06 -21.72
C LEU A 7 9.77 7.37 -20.61
N ARG A 8 11.03 7.06 -20.87
CA ARG A 8 11.94 6.51 -19.85
C ARG A 8 12.25 7.51 -18.74
N LEU A 9 12.48 8.78 -19.11
CA LEU A 9 12.70 9.85 -18.14
C LEU A 9 11.49 10.03 -17.22
N LEU A 10 10.29 10.07 -17.76
CA LEU A 10 9.05 10.17 -16.98
C LEU A 10 8.89 8.98 -16.02
N ALA A 11 9.19 7.77 -16.49
CA ALA A 11 9.18 6.58 -15.64
C ALA A 11 10.19 6.69 -14.48
N GLY A 12 11.42 7.10 -14.78
CA GLY A 12 12.48 7.29 -13.78
C GLY A 12 12.11 8.35 -12.72
N LEU A 13 11.60 9.49 -13.16
CA LEU A 13 11.17 10.57 -12.25
C LEU A 13 9.99 10.13 -11.37
N GLY A 14 9.01 9.43 -11.95
CA GLY A 14 7.86 8.91 -11.20
C GLY A 14 8.28 7.89 -10.14
N ILE A 15 9.15 6.94 -10.48
CA ILE A 15 9.69 5.95 -9.53
C ILE A 15 10.50 6.65 -8.44
N ALA A 16 11.38 7.61 -8.81
CA ALA A 16 12.18 8.36 -7.84
C ALA A 16 11.30 9.11 -6.83
N ALA A 17 10.22 9.74 -7.29
CA ALA A 17 9.25 10.42 -6.42
C ALA A 17 8.58 9.46 -5.43
N LEU A 18 8.20 8.25 -5.86
CA LEU A 18 7.60 7.23 -5.00
C LEU A 18 8.59 6.68 -3.97
N LEU A 19 9.83 6.41 -4.39
CA LEU A 19 10.89 5.97 -3.48
C LEU A 19 11.23 7.06 -2.45
N ALA A 20 11.29 8.32 -2.88
CA ALA A 20 11.48 9.45 -1.99
C ALA A 20 10.33 9.59 -0.97
N ALA A 21 9.09 9.34 -1.38
CA ALA A 21 7.95 9.32 -0.47
C ALA A 21 8.08 8.22 0.59
N ILE A 22 8.43 6.99 0.21
CA ILE A 22 8.68 5.89 1.16
C ILE A 22 9.80 6.26 2.13
N ALA A 23 10.94 6.72 1.61
CA ALA A 23 12.08 7.11 2.45
C ALA A 23 11.72 8.24 3.42
N PHE A 24 10.92 9.21 2.98
CA PHE A 24 10.43 10.29 3.80
C PHE A 24 9.51 9.81 4.93
N GLU A 25 8.62 8.86 4.65
CA GLU A 25 7.75 8.27 5.67
C GLU A 25 8.57 7.44 6.67
N LEU A 26 9.49 6.60 6.20
CA LEU A 26 10.39 5.83 7.08
C LEU A 26 11.27 6.74 7.96
N ALA A 27 11.81 7.82 7.40
CA ALA A 27 12.57 8.80 8.18
C ALA A 27 11.72 9.47 9.27
N GLY A 28 10.45 9.70 9.02
CA GLY A 28 9.50 10.17 10.02
C GLY A 28 9.26 9.18 11.15
N LEU A 29 9.34 7.87 10.88
CA LEU A 29 9.23 6.80 11.87
C LEU A 29 10.46 6.71 12.78
N THR A 30 11.64 6.99 12.26
CA THR A 30 12.90 6.90 13.00
C THR A 30 13.14 8.05 13.98
N GLY A 31 12.15 8.93 14.18
CA GLY A 31 12.22 9.96 15.23
C GLY A 31 13.14 11.13 14.91
N LEU A 32 13.32 11.49 13.64
CA LEU A 32 14.07 12.69 13.28
C LEU A 32 13.47 13.95 13.93
N PRO A 33 14.31 14.86 14.48
CA PRO A 33 13.83 16.07 15.15
C PRO A 33 12.93 16.91 14.24
N GLY A 34 11.75 17.30 14.74
CA GLY A 34 10.79 18.14 14.04
C GLY A 34 9.60 17.41 13.43
N ARG A 35 9.55 16.09 13.51
CA ARG A 35 8.36 15.29 13.19
C ARG A 35 7.81 14.61 14.44
N SER A 36 6.70 15.11 14.94
CA SER A 36 5.89 14.38 15.90
C SER A 36 5.20 13.20 15.16
N GLY A 37 5.68 11.99 15.40
CA GLY A 37 5.13 10.71 14.93
C GLY A 37 4.55 10.72 13.52
N ALA A 38 5.09 9.93 12.62
CA ALA A 38 4.53 9.85 11.28
C ALA A 38 3.04 9.48 11.35
N GLU A 39 2.21 10.31 10.79
CA GLU A 39 0.77 10.09 10.73
C GLU A 39 0.42 9.08 9.65
N TYR A 40 0.72 7.80 9.89
CA TYR A 40 0.15 6.72 9.07
C TYR A 40 -1.28 6.46 9.50
N SER A 41 -2.19 7.30 9.08
CA SER A 41 -3.56 7.15 9.51
C SER A 41 -4.11 5.75 9.21
N ASP A 42 -3.88 5.27 8.01
CA ASP A 42 -4.54 4.06 7.54
C ASP A 42 -3.71 2.79 7.81
N PHE A 43 -2.38 2.88 7.67
CA PHE A 43 -1.51 1.74 7.97
C PHE A 43 -1.53 1.35 9.46
N ASP A 44 -1.63 2.33 10.36
CA ASP A 44 -1.74 2.03 11.79
C ASP A 44 -2.98 1.20 12.12
N MET A 45 -4.09 1.47 11.42
CA MET A 45 -5.30 0.65 11.52
C MET A 45 -5.03 -0.78 11.01
N PHE A 46 -4.39 -0.92 9.85
CA PHE A 46 -4.06 -2.23 9.29
C PHE A 46 -3.13 -3.03 10.22
N HIS A 47 -2.12 -2.38 10.77
CA HIS A 47 -1.20 -3.03 11.72
C HIS A 47 -1.87 -3.41 13.04
N THR A 48 -2.77 -2.56 13.57
CA THR A 48 -3.58 -2.87 14.75
C THR A 48 -4.46 -4.09 14.49
N VAL A 49 -5.18 -4.13 13.35
CA VAL A 49 -6.00 -5.28 12.96
C VAL A 49 -5.17 -6.55 12.81
N ALA A 50 -3.99 -6.45 12.20
CA ALA A 50 -3.05 -7.58 12.09
C ALA A 50 -2.66 -8.14 13.47
N ARG A 51 -2.38 -7.26 14.44
CA ARG A 51 -2.06 -7.64 15.82
C ARG A 51 -3.25 -8.28 16.53
N LEU A 52 -4.45 -7.72 16.38
CA LEU A 52 -5.69 -8.29 16.91
C LEU A 52 -5.98 -9.67 16.32
N ALA A 53 -5.77 -9.85 15.01
CA ALA A 53 -5.96 -11.14 14.35
C ALA A 53 -5.03 -12.21 14.92
N LEU A 54 -3.74 -11.90 15.12
CA LEU A 54 -2.79 -12.82 15.75
C LEU A 54 -3.14 -13.17 17.20
N ALA A 55 -3.71 -12.21 17.93
CA ALA A 55 -4.13 -12.41 19.32
C ALA A 55 -5.48 -13.15 19.44
N GLY A 56 -6.13 -13.51 18.33
CA GLY A 56 -7.48 -14.10 18.35
C GLY A 56 -8.59 -13.13 18.75
N ARG A 57 -8.31 -11.83 18.71
CA ARG A 57 -9.20 -10.74 19.15
C ARG A 57 -9.78 -9.94 17.96
N ILE A 58 -9.83 -10.52 16.78
CA ILE A 58 -10.21 -9.82 15.54
C ILE A 58 -11.60 -9.17 15.61
N ALA A 59 -12.53 -9.73 16.38
CA ALA A 59 -13.87 -9.15 16.57
C ALA A 59 -13.84 -7.73 17.14
N GLU A 60 -12.79 -7.37 17.89
CA GLU A 60 -12.61 -6.04 18.47
C GLU A 60 -12.35 -4.97 17.40
N ALA A 61 -11.84 -5.35 16.23
CA ALA A 61 -11.64 -4.41 15.14
C ALA A 61 -12.95 -3.81 14.61
N TYR A 62 -14.05 -4.54 14.76
CA TYR A 62 -15.39 -4.14 14.29
C TYR A 62 -16.21 -3.37 15.34
N ASP A 63 -15.67 -3.23 16.56
CA ASP A 63 -16.23 -2.36 17.61
C ASP A 63 -15.35 -1.12 17.76
N LEU A 64 -15.94 0.07 17.64
CA LEU A 64 -15.19 1.33 17.67
C LEU A 64 -14.45 1.54 18.99
N GLN A 65 -15.07 1.21 20.12
CA GLN A 65 -14.48 1.45 21.45
C GLN A 65 -13.35 0.45 21.73
N ALA A 66 -13.57 -0.82 21.38
CA ALA A 66 -12.55 -1.85 21.51
C ALA A 66 -11.36 -1.57 20.58
N MET A 67 -11.59 -1.09 19.36
CA MET A 67 -10.54 -0.71 18.41
C MET A 67 -9.71 0.47 18.91
N LEU A 68 -10.36 1.50 19.49
CA LEU A 68 -9.65 2.63 20.10
C LEU A 68 -8.78 2.18 21.28
N ALA A 69 -9.31 1.30 22.13
CA ALA A 69 -8.57 0.74 23.25
C ALA A 69 -7.35 -0.08 22.77
N ALA A 70 -7.53 -0.89 21.74
CA ALA A 70 -6.45 -1.66 21.14
C ALA A 70 -5.35 -0.78 20.51
N GLN A 71 -5.70 0.31 19.86
CA GLN A 71 -4.72 1.28 19.34
C GLN A 71 -3.86 1.86 20.45
N ILE A 72 -4.47 2.24 21.60
CA ILE A 72 -3.75 2.75 22.77
C ILE A 72 -2.87 1.64 23.37
N GLU A 73 -3.41 0.44 23.57
CA GLU A 73 -2.69 -0.72 24.10
C GLU A 73 -1.41 -1.01 23.29
N LEU A 74 -1.48 -0.88 21.98
CA LEU A 74 -0.35 -1.10 21.07
C LEU A 74 0.57 0.11 20.90
N GLY A 75 0.36 1.18 21.67
CA GLY A 75 1.21 2.38 21.67
C GLY A 75 0.96 3.32 20.48
N GLY A 76 -0.16 3.14 19.78
CA GLY A 76 -0.58 4.03 18.68
C GLY A 76 -1.37 5.25 19.15
N VAL A 77 -1.61 6.18 18.23
CA VAL A 77 -2.50 7.32 18.44
C VAL A 77 -3.93 6.86 18.14
N PRO A 78 -4.88 6.96 19.11
CA PRO A 78 -6.25 6.51 18.88
C PRO A 78 -6.93 7.38 17.83
N ARG A 79 -7.50 6.73 16.82
CA ARG A 79 -8.24 7.38 15.73
C ARG A 79 -9.63 6.77 15.64
N PRO A 80 -10.69 7.59 15.67
CA PRO A 80 -12.07 7.12 15.65
C PRO A 80 -12.45 6.69 14.22
N MET A 81 -11.88 5.59 13.77
CA MET A 81 -12.19 4.96 12.49
C MET A 81 -12.69 3.55 12.73
N THR A 82 -13.85 3.23 12.17
CA THR A 82 -14.39 1.87 12.17
C THR A 82 -13.71 1.02 11.13
N TRP A 83 -13.42 -0.24 11.48
CA TRP A 83 -12.95 -1.22 10.53
C TRP A 83 -14.09 -1.67 9.61
N THR A 84 -13.92 -1.53 8.31
CA THR A 84 -14.97 -1.79 7.32
C THR A 84 -14.58 -2.84 6.29
N TYR A 85 -13.38 -3.39 6.39
CA TYR A 85 -12.92 -4.43 5.47
C TYR A 85 -13.49 -5.79 5.83
N PRO A 86 -13.73 -6.66 4.82
CA PRO A 86 -14.28 -7.98 5.06
C PRO A 86 -13.24 -8.92 5.70
N PRO A 87 -13.66 -9.95 6.47
CA PRO A 87 -12.79 -10.88 7.19
C PRO A 87 -11.66 -11.54 6.36
N PRO A 88 -11.82 -11.84 5.06
CA PRO A 88 -10.70 -12.34 4.26
C PRO A 88 -9.51 -11.38 4.17
N PHE A 89 -9.75 -10.07 4.27
CA PHE A 89 -8.68 -9.08 4.29
C PHE A 89 -7.92 -9.10 5.61
N ASP A 90 -8.58 -9.40 6.72
CA ASP A 90 -7.95 -9.55 8.04
C ASP A 90 -6.92 -10.70 8.03
N LEU A 91 -7.24 -11.80 7.37
CA LEU A 91 -6.33 -12.93 7.18
C LEU A 91 -5.11 -12.56 6.34
N LEU A 92 -5.30 -11.71 5.34
CA LEU A 92 -4.20 -11.18 4.52
C LEU A 92 -3.25 -10.29 5.36
N LEU A 93 -3.81 -9.52 6.29
CA LEU A 93 -3.05 -8.63 7.15
C LEU A 93 -2.36 -9.37 8.31
N ALA A 94 -2.93 -10.47 8.81
CA ALA A 94 -2.47 -11.15 10.01
C ALA A 94 -0.94 -11.39 10.06
N PRO A 95 -0.26 -11.83 8.97
CA PRO A 95 1.19 -12.01 8.99
C PRO A 95 1.99 -10.72 9.30
N LEU A 96 1.43 -9.55 9.02
CA LEU A 96 2.08 -8.27 9.31
C LEU A 96 2.18 -8.02 10.83
N GLY A 97 1.29 -8.63 11.61
CA GLY A 97 1.28 -8.49 13.06
C GLY A 97 2.49 -9.11 13.77
N TRP A 98 3.24 -10.01 13.12
CA TRP A 98 4.52 -10.53 13.63
C TRP A 98 5.67 -9.55 13.48
N LEU A 99 5.51 -8.55 12.62
CA LEU A 99 6.55 -7.57 12.32
C LEU A 99 6.39 -6.32 13.18
N GLY A 100 7.51 -5.66 13.47
CA GLY A 100 7.46 -4.29 13.95
C GLY A 100 6.79 -3.37 12.92
N ARG A 101 6.23 -2.26 13.36
CA ARG A 101 5.43 -1.32 12.58
C ARG A 101 6.10 -0.91 11.26
N ASP A 102 7.39 -0.54 11.32
CA ASP A 102 8.15 -0.04 10.16
C ASP A 102 8.38 -1.15 9.11
N ALA A 103 8.74 -2.35 9.57
CA ALA A 103 8.94 -3.50 8.70
C ALA A 103 7.61 -3.93 8.06
N ALA A 104 6.52 -3.92 8.82
CA ALA A 104 5.19 -4.21 8.33
C ALA A 104 4.74 -3.17 7.28
N TYR A 105 4.98 -1.88 7.54
CA TYR A 105 4.70 -0.82 6.56
C TYR A 105 5.51 -1.00 5.28
N LEU A 106 6.82 -1.24 5.39
CA LEU A 106 7.67 -1.43 4.23
C LEU A 106 7.23 -2.65 3.40
N LEU A 107 6.88 -3.74 4.05
CA LEU A 107 6.37 -4.93 3.36
C LEU A 107 5.03 -4.65 2.68
N PHE A 108 4.10 -4.00 3.36
CA PHE A 108 2.75 -3.76 2.84
C PHE A 108 2.73 -2.66 1.77
N ALA A 109 3.19 -1.46 2.11
CA ALA A 109 3.17 -0.32 1.19
C ALA A 109 4.24 -0.44 0.11
N GLY A 110 5.47 -0.81 0.47
CA GLY A 110 6.58 -1.01 -0.47
C GLY A 110 6.36 -2.23 -1.36
N GLY A 111 5.96 -3.36 -0.80
CA GLY A 111 5.64 -4.57 -1.55
C GLY A 111 4.44 -4.38 -2.46
N GLY A 112 3.37 -3.75 -1.97
CA GLY A 112 2.18 -3.40 -2.75
C GLY A 112 2.53 -2.46 -3.91
N LEU A 113 3.37 -1.44 -3.68
CA LEU A 113 3.85 -0.54 -4.72
C LEU A 113 4.70 -1.28 -5.76
N ALA A 114 5.64 -2.13 -5.33
CA ALA A 114 6.49 -2.89 -6.25
C ALA A 114 5.65 -3.80 -7.17
N LEU A 115 4.66 -4.48 -6.60
CA LEU A 115 3.72 -5.31 -7.36
C LEU A 115 2.90 -4.47 -8.34
N TYR A 116 2.40 -3.30 -7.90
CA TYR A 116 1.66 -2.36 -8.73
C TYR A 116 2.49 -1.88 -9.92
N LEU A 117 3.72 -1.41 -9.68
CA LEU A 117 4.61 -0.93 -10.73
C LEU A 117 4.95 -2.04 -11.74
N ALA A 118 5.20 -3.26 -11.25
CA ALA A 118 5.48 -4.41 -12.10
C ALA A 118 4.27 -4.80 -12.97
N ALA A 119 3.06 -4.79 -12.42
CA ALA A 119 1.84 -5.07 -13.14
C ALA A 119 1.53 -3.96 -14.16
N LEU A 120 1.66 -2.70 -13.73
CA LEU A 120 1.43 -1.52 -14.57
C LEU A 120 2.42 -1.47 -15.76
N ALA A 121 3.70 -1.79 -15.52
CA ALA A 121 4.71 -1.83 -16.58
C ALA A 121 4.38 -2.87 -17.65
N ARG A 122 3.86 -4.04 -17.23
CA ARG A 122 3.42 -5.08 -18.16
C ARG A 122 2.19 -4.69 -18.96
N LEU A 123 1.24 -4.01 -18.30
CA LEU A 123 -0.03 -3.59 -18.92
C LEU A 123 0.17 -2.42 -19.88
N ALA A 124 0.94 -1.40 -19.47
CA ALA A 124 1.15 -0.18 -20.22
C ALA A 124 2.26 -0.29 -21.28
N GLY A 125 3.15 -1.29 -21.18
CA GLY A 125 4.24 -1.49 -22.11
C GLY A 125 5.10 -0.24 -22.31
N PRO A 126 5.31 0.22 -23.57
CA PRO A 126 6.16 1.39 -23.83
C PRO A 126 5.61 2.71 -23.26
N TYR A 127 4.34 2.77 -22.90
CA TYR A 127 3.68 3.95 -22.34
C TYR A 127 3.72 3.99 -20.81
N PHE A 128 4.42 3.06 -20.18
CA PHE A 128 4.49 2.96 -18.71
C PHE A 128 4.78 4.30 -18.02
N GLY A 129 5.78 5.06 -18.50
CA GLY A 129 6.14 6.34 -17.90
C GLY A 129 5.01 7.37 -17.94
N LEU A 130 4.25 7.43 -19.04
CA LEU A 130 3.11 8.33 -19.16
C LEU A 130 1.96 7.93 -18.24
N VAL A 131 1.65 6.64 -18.20
CA VAL A 131 0.59 6.09 -17.33
C VAL A 131 0.97 6.28 -15.86
N LEU A 132 2.24 6.05 -15.51
CA LEU A 132 2.74 6.27 -14.15
C LEU A 132 2.61 7.72 -13.70
N VAL A 133 2.92 8.70 -14.56
CA VAL A 133 2.74 10.13 -14.25
C VAL A 133 1.27 10.43 -13.96
N GLY A 134 0.33 9.89 -14.75
CA GLY A 134 -1.10 10.05 -14.51
C GLY A 134 -1.58 9.40 -13.21
N ALA A 135 -1.00 8.25 -12.83
CA ALA A 135 -1.33 7.53 -11.61
C ALA A 135 -0.57 8.04 -10.37
N LEU A 136 0.46 8.89 -10.55
CA LEU A 136 1.39 9.30 -9.50
C LEU A 136 0.71 9.91 -8.27
N PRO A 137 -0.29 10.82 -8.39
CA PRO A 137 -0.94 11.40 -7.21
C PRO A 137 -1.61 10.34 -6.33
N ALA A 138 -2.31 9.36 -6.94
CA ALA A 138 -2.97 8.28 -6.21
C ALA A 138 -1.95 7.32 -5.58
N ALA A 139 -0.88 6.98 -6.29
CA ALA A 139 0.19 6.13 -5.77
C ALA A 139 0.94 6.79 -4.61
N LEU A 140 1.25 8.10 -4.72
CA LEU A 140 1.85 8.87 -3.63
C LEU A 140 0.95 8.91 -2.39
N MET A 141 -0.35 9.14 -2.57
CA MET A 141 -1.30 9.13 -1.47
C MET A 141 -1.33 7.76 -0.80
N SER A 142 -1.46 6.66 -1.58
CA SER A 142 -1.44 5.29 -1.04
C SER A 142 -0.17 4.99 -0.25
N VAL A 143 1.00 5.40 -0.73
CA VAL A 143 2.27 5.22 -0.01
C VAL A 143 2.27 6.05 1.28
N ARG A 144 1.93 7.33 1.22
CA ARG A 144 1.99 8.23 2.38
C ARG A 144 1.05 7.86 3.51
N THR A 145 -0.14 7.40 3.19
CA THR A 145 -1.12 6.96 4.20
C THR A 145 -1.00 5.47 4.54
N GLY A 146 -0.22 4.70 3.77
CA GLY A 146 -0.13 3.25 3.89
C GLY A 146 -1.42 2.54 3.49
N GLN A 147 -2.17 3.13 2.55
CA GLN A 147 -3.40 2.55 2.01
C GLN A 147 -3.14 1.34 1.11
N ASN A 148 -4.16 0.50 0.97
CA ASN A 148 -4.12 -0.70 0.12
C ASN A 148 -4.28 -0.41 -1.38
N GLY A 149 -4.35 0.86 -1.80
CA GLY A 149 -4.63 1.25 -3.19
C GLY A 149 -3.66 0.66 -4.20
N CYS A 150 -2.35 0.64 -3.90
CA CYS A 150 -1.36 0.03 -4.77
C CYS A 150 -1.55 -1.49 -4.87
N LEU A 151 -1.83 -2.18 -3.76
CA LEU A 151 -2.09 -3.63 -3.76
C LEU A 151 -3.34 -3.96 -4.58
N THR A 152 -4.44 -3.25 -4.34
CA THR A 152 -5.70 -3.43 -5.07
C THR A 152 -5.52 -3.15 -6.57
N GLY A 153 -4.83 -2.05 -6.92
CA GLY A 153 -4.51 -1.71 -8.30
C GLY A 153 -3.65 -2.77 -9.00
N ALA A 154 -2.69 -3.37 -8.28
CA ALA A 154 -1.88 -4.47 -8.78
C ALA A 154 -2.73 -5.71 -9.10
N LEU A 155 -3.62 -6.10 -8.18
CA LEU A 155 -4.50 -7.26 -8.36
C LEU A 155 -5.43 -7.07 -9.56
N ILE A 156 -6.01 -5.88 -9.71
CA ILE A 156 -6.84 -5.53 -10.89
C ILE A 156 -6.03 -5.62 -12.18
N ALA A 157 -4.83 -5.02 -12.21
CA ALA A 157 -3.95 -5.05 -13.38
C ALA A 157 -3.53 -6.49 -13.75
N LEU A 158 -3.24 -7.34 -12.76
CA LEU A 158 -2.91 -8.75 -12.98
C LEU A 158 -4.12 -9.53 -13.51
N ALA A 159 -5.32 -9.27 -13.01
CA ALA A 159 -6.56 -9.88 -13.52
C ALA A 159 -6.81 -9.48 -14.98
N CYS A 160 -6.61 -8.21 -15.35
CA CYS A 160 -6.68 -7.74 -16.74
C CYS A 160 -5.66 -8.45 -17.64
N LEU A 161 -4.40 -8.56 -17.20
CA LEU A 161 -3.36 -9.28 -17.93
C LEU A 161 -3.70 -10.75 -18.16
N ALA A 162 -4.25 -11.42 -17.13
CA ALA A 162 -4.68 -12.80 -17.25
C ALA A 162 -5.85 -12.96 -18.25
N ALA A 163 -6.82 -12.04 -18.21
CA ALA A 163 -7.95 -12.05 -19.15
C ALA A 163 -7.50 -11.82 -20.60
N LEU A 164 -6.54 -10.92 -20.83
CA LEU A 164 -5.97 -10.68 -22.17
C LEU A 164 -5.26 -11.92 -22.71
N ARG A 165 -4.41 -12.56 -21.90
CA ARG A 165 -3.72 -13.80 -22.27
C ARG A 165 -4.67 -14.96 -22.57
N GLY A 166 -5.74 -15.10 -21.80
CA GLY A 166 -6.75 -16.13 -22.02
C GLY A 166 -7.53 -15.93 -23.33
N ARG A 167 -7.66 -14.69 -23.83
CA ARG A 167 -8.25 -14.40 -25.14
C ARG A 167 -7.33 -14.74 -26.29
N GLU A 168 -6.03 -14.45 -26.17
CA GLU A 168 -5.03 -14.79 -27.18
C GLU A 168 -4.90 -16.31 -27.35
N GLY A 169 -4.93 -17.08 -26.25
CA GLY A 169 -4.91 -18.55 -26.28
C GLY A 169 -6.17 -19.22 -26.85
N ARG A 170 -7.28 -18.47 -27.02
CA ARG A 170 -8.52 -18.97 -27.63
C ARG A 170 -8.66 -18.56 -29.11
N ALA A 171 -7.83 -17.64 -29.59
CA ALA A 171 -7.85 -17.13 -30.95
C ALA A 171 -6.87 -17.86 -31.89
N GLY A 172 -6.01 -18.73 -31.40
CA GLY A 172 -5.12 -19.62 -32.11
C GLY A 172 -5.56 -21.09 -32.03
#